data_3c184bafe6d4a52953bec8d53eedd7a9
#
_entry.id   3c184bafe6d4a52953bec8d53eedd7a9
#
_cell.length_a   1.000
_cell.length_b   1.000
_cell.length_c   1.000
_cell.angle_alpha   90.00
_cell.angle_beta   90.00
_cell.angle_gamma   90.00
#
_symmetry.space_group_name_H-M   'P 1'
#
loop_
_entity.id
_entity.type
_entity.pdbx_description
1 polymer ?
#
loop_
_entity_poly.entity_id
_entity_poly.type
_entity_poly.pdbx_seq_one_letter_code
_entity_poly.pdbx_strand_id
1 'polypeptide(L)'
;MQDCHSYVVYGALPKGVRSIISTEICFSILLVDLHLNNRCYEIMSLVQYSDSLLSVVPPLLAVILAITTRRVLLSLGVGILAGAILLNSYNPLNALHYLFNIVSGIFWADGAINSGNVNMLLFMLLLGGLISLMTATGATRAFAEWGVRRCKDRRSANMLTGLMVFAFFIDDFFHSLSVGPICRPVTDRFQISRAKLAYLLDSTAAPVCVIMPISSWGAFIIAILGGILVTNGITDISPIAMFVQMIPMNLYAVFTLLMVLVVIAFQLDIGPMRQHERWAQEGKLWDESKGRPKGLEITTEGQGRGGMIDMVLPIATLTLSSIFFMVMSGADALSAKGQAFSLIGSLEHTDVGSSLVYAALCSLAVSIVLALRLKLPAKTWLSAAPQGVQAMMPAIIILLFAWTIGTVVSDMQTGQYLAALTKSSIPVQLLPALVFVLACGMSFATGTSWGTFGIMLPLAGDIAIASDASLLMPMLAAVLAGSVFGDHSSPISSTSILSATGASCHHMDHVMTQLPYAVTVAFGAFLGYLAMGITGSTLAGIAVSSLWFIANCVFHLRRHKRQQMLPANA
;
A
#
# COMPACT_ATOMS: atom_id res chain seq x y z
N MET A 1 1.66 37.03 -30.10
CA MET A 1 2.46 38.10 -30.75
C MET A 1 2.10 39.42 -30.10
N GLN A 2 2.90 39.90 -29.16
CA GLN A 2 2.94 41.18 -28.39
C GLN A 2 3.42 40.79 -26.98
N ASP A 3 4.55 41.15 -26.39
CA ASP A 3 5.58 42.13 -26.67
C ASP A 3 6.91 41.64 -26.05
N CYS A 4 7.94 41.48 -26.86
CA CYS A 4 9.32 41.41 -26.44
C CYS A 4 9.89 42.82 -26.38
N HIS A 5 9.82 43.52 -25.25
CA HIS A 5 10.48 44.79 -25.02
C HIS A 5 11.10 44.86 -23.63
N SER A 6 12.19 44.11 -23.40
CA SER A 6 13.01 44.24 -22.17
C SER A 6 14.52 44.24 -22.42
N TYR A 7 14.98 44.42 -23.65
CA TYR A 7 16.45 44.38 -23.96
C TYR A 7 17.12 45.76 -24.14
N VAL A 8 16.53 46.85 -23.67
CA VAL A 8 17.11 48.20 -23.90
C VAL A 8 17.63 48.90 -22.64
N VAL A 9 17.67 48.28 -21.46
CA VAL A 9 18.10 48.98 -20.24
C VAL A 9 19.59 48.75 -19.88
N TYR A 10 20.31 47.86 -20.53
CA TYR A 10 21.71 47.55 -20.21
C TYR A 10 22.76 48.52 -20.77
N GLY A 11 22.36 49.50 -21.61
CA GLY A 11 23.25 50.45 -22.27
C GLY A 11 23.55 51.75 -21.50
N ALA A 12 22.80 52.07 -20.46
CA ALA A 12 22.77 53.43 -19.88
C ALA A 12 23.41 53.59 -18.48
N LEU A 13 24.18 52.62 -17.97
CA LEU A 13 24.79 52.72 -16.64
C LEU A 13 26.26 53.17 -16.72
N PRO A 14 26.69 54.13 -15.87
CA PRO A 14 28.07 54.66 -15.82
C PRO A 14 29.10 53.58 -15.46
N LYS A 15 30.29 53.65 -16.08
CA LYS A 15 31.40 52.68 -15.94
C LYS A 15 31.86 52.37 -14.51
N GLY A 16 31.46 53.11 -13.49
CA GLY A 16 31.83 52.91 -12.08
C GLY A 16 30.89 52.00 -11.29
N VAL A 17 29.72 51.63 -11.83
CA VAL A 17 28.73 50.80 -11.13
C VAL A 17 28.76 49.31 -11.60
N ARG A 18 29.51 49.03 -12.67
CA ARG A 18 29.62 47.68 -13.26
C ARG A 18 30.47 46.69 -12.41
N SER A 19 31.22 47.16 -11.41
CA SER A 19 32.10 46.29 -10.60
C SER A 19 31.46 45.82 -9.27
N ILE A 20 30.21 46.23 -8.97
CA ILE A 20 29.53 45.91 -7.70
C ILE A 20 28.28 45.03 -7.95
N ILE A 21 27.97 44.69 -9.20
CA ILE A 21 26.96 43.66 -9.47
C ILE A 21 27.65 42.32 -9.26
N SER A 22 27.57 41.84 -8.03
CA SER A 22 28.18 40.60 -7.60
C SER A 22 27.63 39.42 -8.45
N THR A 23 28.49 38.44 -8.64
CA THR A 23 28.17 37.13 -9.27
C THR A 23 26.86 36.52 -8.75
N GLU A 24 26.44 36.89 -7.54
CA GLU A 24 25.19 36.47 -6.90
C GLU A 24 23.94 37.03 -7.58
N ILE A 25 23.98 38.30 -8.08
CA ILE A 25 22.81 38.87 -8.79
C ILE A 25 22.69 38.27 -10.19
N CYS A 26 23.81 38.03 -10.88
CA CYS A 26 23.81 37.30 -12.15
C CYS A 26 23.35 35.84 -11.98
N PHE A 27 23.76 35.20 -10.90
CA PHE A 27 23.33 33.83 -10.57
C PHE A 27 21.84 33.77 -10.17
N SER A 28 21.34 34.77 -9.43
CA SER A 28 19.94 34.92 -9.08
C SER A 28 19.05 35.20 -10.30
N ILE A 29 19.54 36.07 -11.24
CA ILE A 29 18.83 36.33 -12.50
C ILE A 29 18.85 35.08 -13.40
N LEU A 30 19.95 34.33 -13.46
CA LEU A 30 20.05 33.06 -14.19
C LEU A 30 19.15 31.97 -13.59
N LEU A 31 19.02 31.93 -12.25
CA LEU A 31 18.07 31.04 -11.55
C LEU A 31 16.62 31.44 -11.77
N VAL A 32 16.32 32.75 -11.83
CA VAL A 32 15.00 33.28 -12.14
C VAL A 32 14.65 33.02 -13.61
N ASP A 33 15.60 33.18 -14.56
CA ASP A 33 15.41 32.84 -15.97
C ASP A 33 15.27 31.32 -16.19
N LEU A 34 16.01 30.50 -15.44
CA LEU A 34 15.83 29.04 -15.41
C LEU A 34 14.47 28.66 -14.82
N HIS A 35 14.00 29.38 -13.79
CA HIS A 35 12.67 29.14 -13.18
C HIS A 35 11.52 29.65 -14.08
N LEU A 36 11.70 30.78 -14.78
CA LEU A 36 10.73 31.30 -15.74
C LEU A 36 10.72 30.46 -17.02
N ASN A 37 11.86 29.98 -17.51
CA ASN A 37 11.92 29.01 -18.61
C ASN A 37 11.29 27.66 -18.22
N ASN A 38 11.48 27.17 -16.99
CA ASN A 38 10.76 25.99 -16.52
C ASN A 38 9.24 26.21 -16.50
N ARG A 39 8.72 27.39 -16.11
CA ARG A 39 7.28 27.68 -16.21
C ARG A 39 6.77 27.79 -17.65
N CYS A 40 7.59 28.23 -18.60
CA CYS A 40 7.21 28.22 -20.03
C CYS A 40 7.25 26.81 -20.64
N TYR A 41 8.03 25.87 -20.09
CA TYR A 41 8.01 24.45 -20.50
C TYR A 41 6.87 23.63 -19.84
N GLU A 42 6.23 24.16 -18.79
CA GLU A 42 5.09 23.51 -18.10
C GLU A 42 3.78 23.47 -18.90
N ILE A 43 3.73 24.04 -20.11
CA ILE A 43 2.57 23.93 -21.01
C ILE A 43 2.91 23.03 -22.21
N MET A 44 3.56 21.91 -21.95
CA MET A 44 3.47 20.79 -22.87
C MET A 44 2.20 20.02 -22.52
N SER A 45 1.12 20.31 -23.25
CA SER A 45 -0.14 19.61 -23.10
C SER A 45 0.11 18.12 -23.32
N LEU A 46 0.08 17.33 -22.25
CA LEU A 46 0.08 15.87 -22.34
C LEU A 46 -1.11 15.44 -23.20
N VAL A 47 -0.89 14.41 -24.02
CA VAL A 47 -1.98 13.84 -24.81
C VAL A 47 -3.00 13.22 -23.87
N GLN A 48 -4.25 13.64 -23.98
CA GLN A 48 -5.32 13.07 -23.17
C GLN A 48 -5.84 11.76 -23.77
N TYR A 49 -5.99 10.76 -22.91
CA TYR A 49 -6.47 9.42 -23.29
C TYR A 49 -7.72 9.00 -22.53
N SER A 50 -8.48 9.95 -21.96
CA SER A 50 -9.72 9.68 -21.21
C SER A 50 -10.75 8.85 -21.98
N ASP A 51 -10.76 9.00 -23.32
CA ASP A 51 -11.73 8.33 -24.21
C ASP A 51 -11.09 7.23 -25.05
N SER A 52 -9.85 6.81 -24.73
CA SER A 52 -9.07 5.86 -25.53
C SER A 52 -8.65 4.64 -24.73
N LEU A 53 -8.80 3.46 -25.36
CA LEU A 53 -8.25 2.21 -24.83
C LEU A 53 -6.73 2.28 -24.59
N LEU A 54 -6.02 3.21 -25.26
CA LEU A 54 -4.59 3.41 -25.07
C LEU A 54 -4.23 3.80 -23.63
N SER A 55 -5.17 4.37 -22.87
CA SER A 55 -4.95 4.69 -21.45
C SER A 55 -4.63 3.47 -20.59
N VAL A 56 -5.12 2.30 -20.97
CA VAL A 56 -4.92 1.04 -20.22
C VAL A 56 -3.65 0.31 -20.66
N VAL A 57 -3.04 0.69 -21.81
CA VAL A 57 -1.87 -0.01 -22.37
C VAL A 57 -0.66 -0.02 -21.43
N PRO A 58 -0.20 1.10 -20.81
CA PRO A 58 0.96 1.08 -19.93
C PRO A 58 0.82 0.14 -18.72
N PRO A 59 -0.27 0.21 -17.93
CA PRO A 59 -0.44 -0.72 -16.79
C PRO A 59 -0.63 -2.17 -17.25
N LEU A 60 -1.34 -2.45 -18.35
CA LEU A 60 -1.46 -3.80 -18.89
C LEU A 60 -0.11 -4.36 -19.34
N LEU A 61 0.69 -3.55 -20.02
CA LEU A 61 2.03 -3.95 -20.47
C LEU A 61 2.92 -4.27 -19.26
N ALA A 62 2.91 -3.44 -18.21
CA ALA A 62 3.64 -3.70 -16.97
C ALA A 62 3.18 -5.02 -16.33
N VAL A 63 1.86 -5.27 -16.24
CA VAL A 63 1.30 -6.51 -15.66
C VAL A 63 1.67 -7.73 -16.50
N ILE A 64 1.48 -7.71 -17.82
CA ILE A 64 1.79 -8.82 -18.71
C ILE A 64 3.28 -9.16 -18.64
N LEU A 65 4.15 -8.15 -18.71
CA LEU A 65 5.59 -8.35 -18.59
C LEU A 65 6.00 -8.84 -17.19
N ALA A 66 5.38 -8.38 -16.11
CA ALA A 66 5.66 -8.86 -14.77
C ALA A 66 5.35 -10.35 -14.63
N ILE A 67 4.22 -10.79 -15.17
CA ILE A 67 3.81 -12.20 -15.16
C ILE A 67 4.73 -13.04 -16.04
N THR A 68 5.06 -12.58 -17.26
CA THR A 68 5.81 -13.37 -18.23
C THR A 68 7.31 -13.41 -17.94
N THR A 69 7.91 -12.25 -17.57
CA THR A 69 9.35 -12.14 -17.34
C THR A 69 9.75 -12.43 -15.90
N ARG A 70 8.81 -12.33 -14.97
CA ARG A 70 9.04 -12.41 -13.52
C ARG A 70 10.06 -11.38 -13.00
N ARG A 71 10.25 -10.26 -13.74
CA ARG A 71 11.18 -9.17 -13.42
C ARG A 71 10.42 -7.86 -13.20
N VAL A 72 9.98 -7.63 -11.97
CA VAL A 72 9.11 -6.50 -11.60
C VAL A 72 9.68 -5.15 -12.04
N LEU A 73 10.93 -4.84 -11.73
CA LEU A 73 11.54 -3.54 -12.08
C LEU A 73 11.62 -3.32 -13.60
N LEU A 74 11.94 -4.35 -14.36
CA LEU A 74 11.96 -4.26 -15.82
C LEU A 74 10.56 -4.01 -16.37
N SER A 75 9.57 -4.71 -15.83
CA SER A 75 8.18 -4.61 -16.28
C SER A 75 7.58 -3.23 -15.97
N LEU A 76 7.81 -2.73 -14.76
CA LEU A 76 7.42 -1.37 -14.38
C LEU A 76 8.13 -0.33 -15.26
N GLY A 77 9.45 -0.48 -15.48
CA GLY A 77 10.22 0.43 -16.32
C GLY A 77 9.70 0.50 -17.76
N VAL A 78 9.37 -0.65 -18.36
CA VAL A 78 8.78 -0.68 -19.71
C VAL A 78 7.39 -0.04 -19.73
N GLY A 79 6.53 -0.31 -18.74
CA GLY A 79 5.23 0.34 -18.61
C GLY A 79 5.34 1.86 -18.48
N ILE A 80 6.24 2.33 -17.61
CA ILE A 80 6.54 3.76 -17.40
C ILE A 80 6.99 4.41 -18.72
N LEU A 81 7.96 3.80 -19.42
CA LEU A 81 8.46 4.32 -20.69
C LEU A 81 7.37 4.35 -21.77
N ALA A 82 6.56 3.30 -21.87
CA ALA A 82 5.45 3.25 -22.82
C ALA A 82 4.44 4.38 -22.57
N GLY A 83 4.03 4.57 -21.32
CA GLY A 83 3.12 5.66 -20.95
C GLY A 83 3.71 7.04 -21.18
N ALA A 84 4.97 7.25 -20.79
CA ALA A 84 5.67 8.52 -21.02
C ALA A 84 5.77 8.87 -22.51
N ILE A 85 6.08 7.89 -23.37
CA ILE A 85 6.15 8.08 -24.84
C ILE A 85 4.77 8.42 -25.40
N LEU A 86 3.72 7.70 -24.98
CA LEU A 86 2.34 7.98 -25.40
C LEU A 86 1.92 9.40 -25.00
N LEU A 87 2.06 9.75 -23.72
CA LEU A 87 1.69 11.07 -23.18
C LEU A 87 2.40 12.23 -23.89
N ASN A 88 3.60 12.02 -24.42
CA ASN A 88 4.41 13.04 -25.07
C ASN A 88 4.44 12.91 -26.61
N SER A 89 3.35 12.42 -27.22
CA SER A 89 3.20 12.35 -28.68
C SER A 89 4.36 11.61 -29.36
N TYR A 90 4.86 10.54 -28.77
CA TYR A 90 5.99 9.73 -29.23
C TYR A 90 7.33 10.48 -29.31
N ASN A 91 7.49 11.63 -28.66
CA ASN A 91 8.74 12.35 -28.59
C ASN A 91 9.61 11.84 -27.43
N PRO A 92 10.77 11.18 -27.67
CA PRO A 92 11.56 10.56 -26.60
C PRO A 92 12.24 11.59 -25.67
N LEU A 93 12.58 12.78 -26.17
CA LEU A 93 13.20 13.84 -25.34
C LEU A 93 12.17 14.39 -24.35
N ASN A 94 10.97 14.66 -24.82
CA ASN A 94 9.87 15.12 -23.97
C ASN A 94 9.47 14.05 -22.96
N ALA A 95 9.42 12.79 -23.38
CA ALA A 95 9.16 11.67 -22.48
C ALA A 95 10.22 11.55 -21.38
N LEU A 96 11.51 11.74 -21.72
CA LEU A 96 12.58 11.73 -20.73
C LEU A 96 12.48 12.90 -19.73
N HIS A 97 12.19 14.10 -20.24
CA HIS A 97 11.97 15.29 -19.40
C HIS A 97 10.75 15.10 -18.48
N TYR A 98 9.65 14.59 -19.01
CA TYR A 98 8.47 14.23 -18.25
C TYR A 98 8.79 13.25 -17.10
N LEU A 99 9.53 12.18 -17.38
CA LEU A 99 9.95 11.21 -16.37
C LEU A 99 10.88 11.83 -15.31
N PHE A 100 11.80 12.71 -15.73
CA PHE A 100 12.63 13.45 -14.79
C PHE A 100 11.80 14.32 -13.85
N ASN A 101 10.79 15.00 -14.35
CA ASN A 101 9.88 15.82 -13.55
C ASN A 101 9.07 14.98 -12.56
N ILE A 102 8.55 13.82 -12.97
CA ILE A 102 7.85 12.91 -12.06
C ILE A 102 8.79 12.45 -10.94
N VAL A 103 9.95 11.92 -11.31
CA VAL A 103 10.90 11.38 -10.31
C VAL A 103 11.41 12.47 -9.38
N SER A 104 11.70 13.67 -9.90
CA SER A 104 12.08 14.80 -9.05
C SER A 104 10.93 15.27 -8.16
N GLY A 105 9.68 15.24 -8.67
CA GLY A 105 8.47 15.57 -7.94
C GLY A 105 8.17 14.63 -6.75
N ILE A 106 8.70 13.40 -6.77
CA ILE A 106 8.62 12.50 -5.62
C ILE A 106 9.35 13.10 -4.41
N PHE A 107 10.44 13.84 -4.63
CA PHE A 107 11.27 14.41 -3.58
C PHE A 107 11.05 15.91 -3.37
N TRP A 108 10.72 16.63 -4.44
CA TRP A 108 10.61 18.08 -4.44
C TRP A 108 9.41 18.53 -5.29
N ALA A 109 8.39 19.06 -4.66
CA ALA A 109 7.17 19.54 -5.30
C ALA A 109 6.82 20.94 -4.79
N ASP A 110 6.24 21.79 -5.65
CA ASP A 110 5.78 23.14 -5.31
C ASP A 110 6.83 24.03 -4.62
N GLY A 111 8.11 23.88 -4.99
CA GLY A 111 9.21 24.66 -4.41
C GLY A 111 9.64 24.22 -3.01
N ALA A 112 9.17 23.08 -2.52
CA ALA A 112 9.50 22.52 -1.21
C ALA A 112 9.78 21.01 -1.29
N ILE A 113 10.33 20.45 -0.21
CA ILE A 113 10.46 19.00 -0.06
C ILE A 113 9.05 18.39 -0.02
N ASN A 114 8.82 17.38 -0.84
CA ASN A 114 7.60 16.57 -0.77
C ASN A 114 7.61 15.71 0.51
N SER A 115 7.21 16.33 1.62
CA SER A 115 7.31 15.75 2.96
C SER A 115 6.54 14.42 3.05
N GLY A 116 5.41 14.27 2.36
CA GLY A 116 4.63 13.03 2.37
C GLY A 116 5.45 11.84 1.90
N ASN A 117 6.01 11.94 0.68
CA ASN A 117 6.81 10.87 0.10
C ASN A 117 8.15 10.68 0.81
N VAL A 118 8.87 11.79 1.07
CA VAL A 118 10.19 11.75 1.72
C VAL A 118 10.10 11.16 3.12
N ASN A 119 9.10 11.53 3.91
CA ASN A 119 8.90 10.98 5.25
C ASN A 119 8.55 9.49 5.20
N MET A 120 7.79 9.03 4.19
CA MET A 120 7.53 7.60 4.01
C MET A 120 8.81 6.82 3.73
N LEU A 121 9.67 7.31 2.82
CA LEU A 121 10.97 6.70 2.53
C LEU A 121 11.88 6.72 3.77
N LEU A 122 11.91 7.85 4.48
CA LEU A 122 12.69 7.99 5.71
C LEU A 122 12.19 7.04 6.79
N PHE A 123 10.86 6.92 6.95
CA PHE A 123 10.26 5.93 7.86
C PHE A 123 10.70 4.51 7.54
N MET A 124 10.68 4.10 6.26
CA MET A 124 11.15 2.78 5.84
C MET A 124 12.63 2.55 6.19
N LEU A 125 13.49 3.54 5.98
CA LEU A 125 14.91 3.46 6.34
C LEU A 125 15.11 3.33 7.85
N LEU A 126 14.41 4.15 8.63
CA LEU A 126 14.44 4.10 10.10
C LEU A 126 13.90 2.77 10.63
N LEU A 127 12.85 2.27 10.03
CA LEU A 127 12.26 0.97 10.39
C LEU A 127 13.22 -0.18 10.09
N GLY A 128 13.90 -0.15 8.93
CA GLY A 128 14.96 -1.10 8.61
C GLY A 128 16.07 -1.09 9.66
N GLY A 129 16.54 0.10 10.03
CA GLY A 129 17.53 0.30 11.10
C GLY A 129 17.05 -0.23 12.45
N LEU A 130 15.79 0.06 12.81
CA LEU A 130 15.16 -0.42 14.04
C LEU A 130 15.12 -1.96 14.10
N ILE A 131 14.66 -2.61 13.03
CA ILE A 131 14.56 -4.08 12.95
C ILE A 131 15.95 -4.71 13.04
N SER A 132 16.92 -4.15 12.32
CA SER A 132 18.30 -4.63 12.37
C SER A 132 18.91 -4.49 13.76
N LEU A 133 18.66 -3.36 14.45
CA LEU A 133 19.12 -3.16 15.82
C LEU A 133 18.45 -4.13 16.80
N MET A 134 17.13 -4.33 16.72
CA MET A 134 16.41 -5.31 17.53
C MET A 134 16.96 -6.73 17.31
N THR A 135 17.32 -7.08 16.08
CA THR A 135 17.95 -8.37 15.77
C THR A 135 19.34 -8.46 16.37
N ALA A 136 20.16 -7.42 16.27
CA ALA A 136 21.50 -7.36 16.85
C ALA A 136 21.48 -7.50 18.38
N THR A 137 20.42 -7.03 19.06
CA THR A 137 20.22 -7.26 20.50
C THR A 137 19.92 -8.71 20.85
N GLY A 138 19.54 -9.54 19.89
CA GLY A 138 19.03 -10.89 20.10
C GLY A 138 17.53 -10.94 20.47
N ALA A 139 16.84 -9.80 20.41
CA ALA A 139 15.42 -9.69 20.73
C ALA A 139 14.54 -10.52 19.80
N THR A 140 14.84 -10.51 18.50
CA THR A 140 14.14 -11.33 17.48
C THR A 140 14.28 -12.82 17.78
N ARG A 141 15.48 -13.25 18.17
CA ARG A 141 15.72 -14.64 18.61
C ARG A 141 14.93 -14.98 19.87
N ALA A 142 14.95 -14.10 20.88
CA ALA A 142 14.19 -14.31 22.12
C ALA A 142 12.68 -14.42 21.86
N PHE A 143 12.14 -13.62 20.93
CA PHE A 143 10.74 -13.74 20.50
C PHE A 143 10.47 -15.04 19.74
N ALA A 144 11.34 -15.42 18.81
CA ALA A 144 11.23 -16.69 18.11
C ALA A 144 11.25 -17.87 19.10
N GLU A 145 12.18 -17.88 20.08
CA GLU A 145 12.24 -18.90 21.12
C GLU A 145 10.97 -18.92 22.00
N TRP A 146 10.43 -17.75 22.36
CA TRP A 146 9.15 -17.64 23.06
C TRP A 146 8.01 -18.19 22.21
N GLY A 147 7.92 -17.79 20.93
CA GLY A 147 6.94 -18.27 19.98
C GLY A 147 7.01 -19.79 19.79
N VAL A 148 8.23 -20.34 19.64
CA VAL A 148 8.46 -21.79 19.57
C VAL A 148 7.96 -22.51 20.84
N ARG A 149 8.18 -21.93 22.02
CA ARG A 149 7.70 -22.52 23.29
C ARG A 149 6.19 -22.43 23.45
N ARG A 150 5.55 -21.40 22.92
CA ARG A 150 4.10 -21.17 23.00
C ARG A 150 3.37 -21.76 21.81
N CYS A 151 3.94 -21.65 20.61
CA CYS A 151 3.43 -22.27 19.41
C CYS A 151 3.75 -23.77 19.47
N LYS A 152 2.70 -24.59 19.45
CA LYS A 152 2.83 -26.04 19.52
C LYS A 152 2.89 -26.69 18.15
N ASP A 153 2.36 -26.00 17.16
CA ASP A 153 2.19 -26.50 15.80
C ASP A 153 2.16 -25.34 14.78
N ARG A 154 2.04 -25.69 13.52
CA ARG A 154 1.92 -24.74 12.40
C ARG A 154 0.70 -23.82 12.53
N ARG A 155 -0.41 -24.29 13.13
CA ARG A 155 -1.62 -23.48 13.32
C ARG A 155 -1.36 -22.35 14.29
N SER A 156 -0.73 -22.64 15.42
CA SER A 156 -0.40 -21.61 16.41
C SER A 156 0.60 -20.59 15.89
N ALA A 157 1.55 -20.99 15.04
CA ALA A 157 2.48 -20.07 14.39
C ALA A 157 1.77 -19.14 13.40
N ASN A 158 0.90 -19.69 12.56
CA ASN A 158 0.07 -18.89 11.65
C ASN A 158 -0.92 -17.99 12.41
N MET A 159 -1.51 -18.48 13.51
CA MET A 159 -2.41 -17.69 14.37
C MET A 159 -1.67 -16.53 15.02
N LEU A 160 -0.47 -16.75 15.51
CA LEU A 160 0.37 -15.66 16.05
C LEU A 160 0.58 -14.58 14.98
N THR A 161 0.94 -14.97 13.75
CA THR A 161 1.13 -14.03 12.64
C THR A 161 -0.15 -13.24 12.35
N GLY A 162 -1.30 -13.91 12.23
CA GLY A 162 -2.58 -13.26 11.96
C GLY A 162 -3.03 -12.32 13.09
N LEU A 163 -2.74 -12.66 14.35
CA LEU A 163 -3.10 -11.82 15.50
C LEU A 163 -2.23 -10.58 15.66
N MET A 164 -1.03 -10.55 15.05
CA MET A 164 -0.16 -9.37 15.11
C MET A 164 -0.80 -8.14 14.47
N VAL A 165 -1.78 -8.31 13.59
CA VAL A 165 -2.50 -7.17 12.99
C VAL A 165 -3.14 -6.28 14.06
N PHE A 166 -3.61 -6.81 15.18
CA PHE A 166 -4.19 -6.01 16.25
C PHE A 166 -3.19 -5.10 16.97
N ALA A 167 -1.88 -5.35 16.80
CA ALA A 167 -0.84 -4.46 17.31
C ALA A 167 -0.37 -3.44 16.24
N PHE A 168 -0.58 -3.72 14.95
CA PHE A 168 -0.01 -2.98 13.83
C PHE A 168 -1.05 -2.51 12.81
N PHE A 169 -2.31 -2.36 13.20
CA PHE A 169 -3.44 -2.05 12.31
C PHE A 169 -3.50 -0.59 11.82
N ILE A 170 -2.65 0.27 12.34
CA ILE A 170 -2.70 1.72 12.10
C ILE A 170 -2.44 2.05 10.62
N ASP A 171 -1.55 1.29 10.00
CA ASP A 171 -1.13 1.51 8.61
C ASP A 171 -0.65 0.18 7.99
N ASP A 172 -0.97 -0.05 6.74
CA ASP A 172 -0.68 -1.29 6.01
C ASP A 172 0.81 -1.49 5.72
N PHE A 173 1.54 -0.41 5.42
CA PHE A 173 3.00 -0.45 5.23
C PHE A 173 3.71 -0.78 6.54
N PHE A 174 3.28 -0.09 7.61
CA PHE A 174 3.78 -0.36 8.95
C PHE A 174 3.55 -1.80 9.38
N HIS A 175 2.35 -2.34 9.11
CA HIS A 175 2.03 -3.74 9.38
C HIS A 175 2.96 -4.70 8.61
N SER A 176 3.02 -4.58 7.29
CA SER A 176 3.74 -5.51 6.42
C SER A 176 5.24 -5.54 6.71
N LEU A 177 5.85 -4.37 6.94
CA LEU A 177 7.27 -4.25 7.18
C LEU A 177 7.69 -4.60 8.62
N SER A 178 6.78 -4.46 9.59
CA SER A 178 7.07 -4.78 10.99
C SER A 178 6.79 -6.26 11.29
N VAL A 179 5.59 -6.75 10.96
CA VAL A 179 5.15 -8.09 11.34
C VAL A 179 5.92 -9.18 10.60
N GLY A 180 6.27 -8.95 9.32
CA GLY A 180 7.01 -9.91 8.52
C GLY A 180 8.32 -10.38 9.18
N PRO A 181 9.28 -9.48 9.40
CA PRO A 181 10.54 -9.82 10.06
C PRO A 181 10.38 -10.38 11.47
N ILE A 182 9.36 -9.92 12.21
CA ILE A 182 9.06 -10.41 13.57
C ILE A 182 8.60 -11.86 13.54
N CYS A 183 7.67 -12.22 12.65
CA CYS A 183 7.06 -13.54 12.60
C CYS A 183 7.89 -14.56 11.81
N ARG A 184 8.76 -14.11 10.91
CA ARG A 184 9.58 -14.96 10.04
C ARG A 184 10.38 -16.03 10.79
N PRO A 185 11.12 -15.75 11.88
CA PRO A 185 11.86 -16.79 12.60
C PRO A 185 10.96 -17.89 13.17
N VAL A 186 9.72 -17.53 13.56
CA VAL A 186 8.73 -18.48 14.06
C VAL A 186 8.18 -19.33 12.93
N THR A 187 7.76 -18.71 11.82
CA THR A 187 7.22 -19.42 10.65
C THR A 187 8.25 -20.34 10.01
N ASP A 188 9.51 -19.90 9.90
CA ASP A 188 10.62 -20.71 9.39
C ASP A 188 10.84 -21.96 10.27
N ARG A 189 10.82 -21.80 11.59
CA ARG A 189 10.99 -22.91 12.54
C ARG A 189 9.92 -23.98 12.38
N PHE A 190 8.68 -23.57 12.07
CA PHE A 190 7.57 -24.51 11.84
C PHE A 190 7.41 -24.89 10.38
N GLN A 191 8.41 -24.65 9.54
CA GLN A 191 8.44 -25.02 8.13
C GLN A 191 7.21 -24.49 7.34
N ILE A 192 6.81 -23.25 7.63
CA ILE A 192 5.79 -22.53 6.89
C ILE A 192 6.47 -21.77 5.77
N SER A 193 5.94 -21.84 4.56
CA SER A 193 6.54 -21.16 3.40
C SER A 193 6.52 -19.64 3.55
N ARG A 194 7.56 -19.00 2.99
CA ARG A 194 7.62 -17.53 2.93
C ARG A 194 6.45 -16.93 2.14
N ALA A 195 5.94 -17.67 1.14
CA ALA A 195 4.74 -17.29 0.40
C ALA A 195 3.49 -17.26 1.30
N LYS A 196 3.33 -18.23 2.21
CA LYS A 196 2.22 -18.21 3.16
C LYS A 196 2.36 -17.09 4.18
N LEU A 197 3.56 -16.83 4.68
CA LEU A 197 3.81 -15.68 5.54
C LEU A 197 3.42 -14.38 4.82
N ALA A 198 3.87 -14.18 3.58
CA ALA A 198 3.51 -13.00 2.78
C ALA A 198 2.01 -12.87 2.57
N TYR A 199 1.30 -13.99 2.29
CA TYR A 199 -0.16 -14.04 2.19
C TYR A 199 -0.84 -13.59 3.50
N LEU A 200 -0.38 -14.07 4.66
CA LEU A 200 -0.97 -13.68 5.94
C LEU A 200 -0.76 -12.19 6.22
N LEU A 201 0.41 -11.65 5.89
CA LEU A 201 0.71 -10.22 6.04
C LEU A 201 -0.21 -9.38 5.17
N ASP A 202 -0.24 -9.64 3.87
CA ASP A 202 -0.98 -8.86 2.89
C ASP A 202 -2.49 -8.95 3.12
N SER A 203 -3.00 -10.17 3.37
CA SER A 203 -4.42 -10.42 3.63
C SER A 203 -4.94 -9.89 4.97
N THR A 204 -4.05 -9.45 5.87
CA THR A 204 -4.43 -8.78 7.13
C THR A 204 -4.09 -7.29 7.14
N ALA A 205 -3.20 -6.80 6.28
CA ALA A 205 -2.83 -5.39 6.22
C ALA A 205 -3.98 -4.51 5.68
N ALA A 206 -4.12 -4.43 4.36
CA ALA A 206 -5.13 -3.61 3.71
C ALA A 206 -6.60 -3.95 4.12
N PRO A 207 -7.00 -5.24 4.22
CA PRO A 207 -8.36 -5.57 4.66
C PRO A 207 -8.71 -5.11 6.07
N VAL A 208 -7.74 -5.02 6.99
CA VAL A 208 -7.99 -4.46 8.32
C VAL A 208 -7.99 -2.94 8.28
N CYS A 209 -7.01 -2.31 7.59
CA CYS A 209 -6.94 -0.85 7.51
C CYS A 209 -8.22 -0.22 6.92
N VAL A 210 -8.84 -0.85 5.91
CA VAL A 210 -10.05 -0.33 5.25
C VAL A 210 -11.31 -0.42 6.10
N ILE A 211 -11.33 -1.23 7.15
CA ILE A 211 -12.48 -1.37 8.07
C ILE A 211 -12.24 -0.75 9.45
N MET A 212 -11.02 -0.29 9.72
CA MET A 212 -10.67 0.33 11.00
C MET A 212 -10.73 1.86 10.90
N PRO A 213 -11.68 2.52 11.59
CA PRO A 213 -11.87 3.96 11.46
C PRO A 213 -10.68 4.79 11.98
N ILE A 214 -9.87 4.23 12.85
CA ILE A 214 -8.68 4.88 13.44
C ILE A 214 -7.38 4.53 12.71
N SER A 215 -7.47 3.88 11.56
CA SER A 215 -6.31 3.66 10.67
C SER A 215 -6.07 4.86 9.76
N SER A 216 -4.90 4.93 9.12
CA SER A 216 -4.62 5.92 8.08
C SER A 216 -5.63 5.87 6.92
N TRP A 217 -6.06 4.66 6.53
CA TRP A 217 -7.06 4.45 5.50
C TRP A 217 -8.45 4.90 5.96
N GLY A 218 -8.84 4.55 7.19
CA GLY A 218 -10.11 4.95 7.77
C GLY A 218 -10.26 6.47 7.81
N ALA A 219 -9.25 7.20 8.29
CA ALA A 219 -9.24 8.66 8.32
C ALA A 219 -9.42 9.27 6.92
N PHE A 220 -8.68 8.78 5.93
CA PHE A 220 -8.78 9.24 4.55
C PHE A 220 -10.17 9.00 3.94
N ILE A 221 -10.73 7.79 4.13
CA ILE A 221 -12.06 7.44 3.64
C ILE A 221 -13.13 8.32 4.31
N ILE A 222 -13.07 8.49 5.63
CA ILE A 222 -14.01 9.34 6.39
C ILE A 222 -13.96 10.78 5.87
N ALA A 223 -12.78 11.33 5.56
CA ALA A 223 -12.64 12.65 4.98
C ALA A 223 -13.34 12.78 3.61
N ILE A 224 -13.19 11.77 2.74
CA ILE A 224 -13.90 11.75 1.44
C ILE A 224 -15.42 11.63 1.64
N LEU A 225 -15.87 10.75 2.54
CA LEU A 225 -17.29 10.62 2.87
C LEU A 225 -17.88 11.94 3.36
N GLY A 226 -17.13 12.69 4.19
CA GLY A 226 -17.50 14.03 4.62
C GLY A 226 -17.73 14.98 3.44
N GLY A 227 -16.83 14.97 2.46
CA GLY A 227 -16.99 15.73 1.24
C GLY A 227 -18.25 15.35 0.45
N ILE A 228 -18.51 14.05 0.29
CA ILE A 228 -19.70 13.53 -0.41
C ILE A 228 -20.99 13.99 0.29
N LEU A 229 -21.04 13.86 1.62
CA LEU A 229 -22.22 14.27 2.41
C LEU A 229 -22.49 15.77 2.27
N VAL A 230 -21.45 16.61 2.38
CA VAL A 230 -21.57 18.07 2.26
C VAL A 230 -22.00 18.48 0.86
N THR A 231 -21.37 17.94 -0.19
CA THR A 231 -21.68 18.28 -1.59
C THR A 231 -23.13 17.93 -1.95
N ASN A 232 -23.65 16.85 -1.35
CA ASN A 232 -25.02 16.38 -1.63
C ASN A 232 -26.05 16.82 -0.57
N GLY A 233 -25.67 17.71 0.35
CA GLY A 233 -26.57 18.26 1.36
C GLY A 233 -27.14 17.23 2.37
N ILE A 234 -26.43 16.10 2.56
CA ILE A 234 -26.84 15.05 3.49
C ILE A 234 -26.32 15.42 4.89
N THR A 235 -27.22 15.68 5.83
CA THR A 235 -26.89 16.15 7.19
C THR A 235 -27.34 15.22 8.30
N ASP A 236 -28.10 14.18 7.97
CA ASP A 236 -28.72 13.25 8.91
C ASP A 236 -27.78 12.13 9.38
N ILE A 237 -26.62 11.98 8.75
CA ILE A 237 -25.59 11.01 9.12
C ILE A 237 -24.20 11.67 9.15
N SER A 238 -23.41 11.36 10.16
CA SER A 238 -22.00 11.79 10.20
C SER A 238 -21.11 10.90 9.33
N PRO A 239 -19.98 11.43 8.79
CA PRO A 239 -19.07 10.64 7.96
C PRO A 239 -18.59 9.35 8.64
N ILE A 240 -18.30 9.42 9.95
CA ILE A 240 -17.87 8.23 10.70
C ILE A 240 -19.01 7.23 10.92
N ALA A 241 -20.23 7.70 11.17
CA ALA A 241 -21.37 6.80 11.30
C ALA A 241 -21.65 6.07 9.99
N MET A 242 -21.52 6.78 8.85
CA MET A 242 -21.60 6.20 7.52
C MET A 242 -20.50 5.17 7.29
N PHE A 243 -19.25 5.49 7.62
CA PHE A 243 -18.13 4.57 7.52
C PHE A 243 -18.40 3.27 8.32
N VAL A 244 -18.82 3.39 9.58
CA VAL A 244 -19.08 2.23 10.44
C VAL A 244 -20.22 1.36 9.90
N GLN A 245 -21.28 1.98 9.35
CA GLN A 245 -22.38 1.24 8.72
C GLN A 245 -21.95 0.52 7.44
N MET A 246 -20.93 1.03 6.74
CA MET A 246 -20.36 0.39 5.54
C MET A 246 -19.45 -0.80 5.85
N ILE A 247 -18.93 -0.95 7.09
CA ILE A 247 -18.02 -2.06 7.45
C ILE A 247 -18.59 -3.44 7.06
N PRO A 248 -19.82 -3.83 7.47
CA PRO A 248 -20.37 -5.13 7.11
C PRO A 248 -20.68 -5.25 5.60
N MET A 249 -20.81 -4.13 4.90
CA MET A 249 -21.00 -4.09 3.45
C MET A 249 -19.69 -4.21 2.67
N ASN A 250 -18.53 -4.03 3.31
CA ASN A 250 -17.22 -4.25 2.68
C ASN A 250 -16.93 -5.75 2.58
N LEU A 251 -17.64 -6.40 1.64
CA LEU A 251 -17.67 -7.87 1.53
C LEU A 251 -16.29 -8.46 1.27
N TYR A 252 -15.45 -7.80 0.46
CA TYR A 252 -14.12 -8.34 0.17
C TYR A 252 -13.23 -8.34 1.42
N ALA A 253 -13.15 -7.25 2.15
CA ALA A 253 -12.32 -7.17 3.35
C ALA A 253 -12.78 -8.16 4.42
N VAL A 254 -14.09 -8.21 4.71
CA VAL A 254 -14.66 -9.12 5.71
C VAL A 254 -14.39 -10.58 5.36
N PHE A 255 -14.68 -11.00 4.12
CA PHE A 255 -14.49 -12.40 3.71
C PHE A 255 -13.02 -12.76 3.49
N THR A 256 -12.13 -11.80 3.20
CA THR A 256 -10.68 -12.03 3.19
C THR A 256 -10.17 -12.35 4.58
N LEU A 257 -10.59 -11.62 5.60
CA LEU A 257 -10.22 -11.89 6.99
C LEU A 257 -10.80 -13.25 7.46
N LEU A 258 -12.02 -13.58 7.08
CA LEU A 258 -12.58 -14.92 7.32
C LEU A 258 -11.79 -16.01 6.59
N MET A 259 -11.34 -15.75 5.35
CA MET A 259 -10.48 -16.69 4.61
C MET A 259 -9.14 -16.91 5.33
N VAL A 260 -8.52 -15.87 5.86
CA VAL A 260 -7.31 -15.99 6.70
C VAL A 260 -7.57 -16.89 7.89
N LEU A 261 -8.69 -16.71 8.61
CA LEU A 261 -9.04 -17.57 9.74
C LEU A 261 -9.25 -19.03 9.30
N VAL A 262 -9.92 -19.28 8.17
CA VAL A 262 -10.11 -20.65 7.60
C VAL A 262 -8.75 -21.25 7.22
N VAL A 263 -7.89 -20.49 6.55
CA VAL A 263 -6.53 -20.94 6.17
C VAL A 263 -5.73 -21.32 7.42
N ILE A 264 -5.79 -20.55 8.48
CA ILE A 264 -5.09 -20.83 9.74
C ILE A 264 -5.70 -22.04 10.46
N ALA A 265 -7.03 -22.07 10.61
CA ALA A 265 -7.71 -23.11 11.38
C ALA A 265 -7.61 -24.50 10.75
N PHE A 266 -7.72 -24.55 9.42
CA PHE A 266 -7.78 -25.82 8.69
C PHE A 266 -6.51 -26.12 7.89
N GLN A 267 -5.48 -25.27 7.96
CA GLN A 267 -4.24 -25.38 7.18
C GLN A 267 -4.55 -25.56 5.67
N LEU A 268 -5.50 -24.74 5.19
CA LEU A 268 -6.03 -24.86 3.84
C LEU A 268 -5.08 -24.21 2.83
N ASP A 269 -4.53 -25.02 1.92
CA ASP A 269 -3.66 -24.56 0.85
C ASP A 269 -4.35 -24.72 -0.51
N ILE A 270 -4.53 -23.58 -1.21
CA ILE A 270 -5.21 -23.53 -2.51
C ILE A 270 -4.18 -23.24 -3.62
N GLY A 271 -4.35 -23.90 -4.76
CA GLY A 271 -3.53 -23.62 -5.94
C GLY A 271 -2.02 -23.76 -5.73
N PRO A 272 -1.21 -22.77 -6.21
CA PRO A 272 0.25 -22.81 -6.10
C PRO A 272 0.77 -22.81 -4.66
N MET A 273 0.00 -22.29 -3.69
CA MET A 273 0.38 -22.29 -2.27
C MET A 273 0.69 -23.70 -1.76
N ARG A 274 -0.02 -24.72 -2.25
CA ARG A 274 0.24 -26.12 -1.87
C ARG A 274 1.66 -26.55 -2.20
N GLN A 275 2.17 -26.13 -3.34
CA GLN A 275 3.52 -26.50 -3.76
C GLN A 275 4.56 -25.85 -2.85
N HIS A 276 4.38 -24.55 -2.54
CA HIS A 276 5.26 -23.83 -1.62
C HIS A 276 5.24 -24.42 -0.21
N GLU A 277 4.06 -24.84 0.27
CA GLU A 277 3.91 -25.49 1.57
C GLU A 277 4.53 -26.90 1.63
N ARG A 278 4.48 -27.66 0.53
CA ARG A 278 5.19 -28.94 0.43
C ARG A 278 6.71 -28.73 0.48
N TRP A 279 7.24 -27.80 -0.31
CA TRP A 279 8.66 -27.47 -0.30
C TRP A 279 9.10 -27.03 1.11
N ALA A 280 8.28 -26.23 1.80
CA ALA A 280 8.59 -25.79 3.14
C ALA A 280 8.68 -26.96 4.15
N GLN A 281 7.80 -27.97 4.00
CA GLN A 281 7.86 -29.20 4.81
C GLN A 281 9.11 -30.04 4.53
N GLU A 282 9.69 -29.91 3.32
CA GLU A 282 10.97 -30.51 2.93
C GLU A 282 12.18 -29.64 3.35
N GLY A 283 11.94 -28.52 4.03
CA GLY A 283 12.99 -27.59 4.47
C GLY A 283 13.30 -26.46 3.49
N LYS A 284 12.63 -26.40 2.33
CA LYS A 284 12.78 -25.35 1.30
C LYS A 284 11.73 -24.28 1.48
N LEU A 285 12.05 -23.21 2.17
CA LEU A 285 11.08 -22.17 2.54
C LEU A 285 10.64 -21.28 1.38
N TRP A 286 11.34 -21.31 0.24
CA TRP A 286 11.05 -20.62 -1.01
C TRP A 286 11.47 -21.46 -2.21
N ASP A 287 11.18 -21.01 -3.43
CA ASP A 287 11.62 -21.63 -4.67
C ASP A 287 13.12 -21.36 -4.89
N GLU A 288 13.97 -22.35 -4.56
CA GLU A 288 15.43 -22.25 -4.66
C GLU A 288 15.91 -22.06 -6.08
N SER A 289 15.13 -22.46 -7.11
CA SER A 289 15.49 -22.28 -8.52
C SER A 289 15.57 -20.79 -8.93
N LYS A 290 14.91 -19.91 -8.18
CA LYS A 290 14.92 -18.45 -8.38
C LYS A 290 16.01 -17.73 -7.57
N GLY A 291 16.86 -18.49 -6.89
CA GLY A 291 17.84 -17.96 -5.95
C GLY A 291 17.21 -17.49 -4.65
N ARG A 292 18.00 -16.78 -3.87
CA ARG A 292 17.55 -16.27 -2.55
C ARG A 292 16.64 -15.05 -2.74
N PRO A 293 15.44 -15.01 -2.11
CA PRO A 293 14.55 -13.86 -2.23
C PRO A 293 15.22 -12.60 -1.69
N LYS A 294 15.07 -11.49 -2.42
CA LYS A 294 15.48 -10.18 -1.91
C LYS A 294 14.48 -9.77 -0.83
N GLY A 295 14.98 -9.41 0.34
CA GLY A 295 14.14 -9.03 1.46
C GLY A 295 14.97 -8.54 2.63
N LEU A 296 14.36 -8.36 3.77
CA LEU A 296 15.03 -8.03 5.02
C LEU A 296 15.93 -9.19 5.47
N GLU A 297 17.07 -9.33 4.83
CA GLU A 297 18.10 -10.24 5.32
C GLU A 297 18.88 -9.58 6.43
N ILE A 298 18.49 -9.89 7.63
CA ILE A 298 19.26 -9.52 8.81
C ILE A 298 20.29 -10.64 9.00
N THR A 299 21.46 -10.46 8.39
CA THR A 299 22.57 -11.41 8.46
C THR A 299 23.30 -11.39 9.80
N THR A 300 22.96 -10.47 10.68
CA THR A 300 23.56 -10.42 12.01
C THR A 300 22.89 -11.46 12.88
N GLU A 301 23.54 -12.61 13.07
CA GLU A 301 23.23 -13.48 14.20
C GLU A 301 23.40 -12.64 15.46
N GLY A 302 22.27 -12.41 16.16
CA GLY A 302 22.29 -11.58 17.36
C GLY A 302 23.24 -12.16 18.38
N GLN A 303 24.37 -11.52 18.56
CA GLN A 303 25.33 -11.86 19.61
C GLN A 303 24.83 -11.42 21.00
N GLY A 304 23.75 -10.64 21.04
CA GLY A 304 23.18 -10.10 22.25
C GLY A 304 22.41 -11.15 23.07
N ARG A 305 22.37 -10.94 24.38
CA ARG A 305 21.55 -11.71 25.33
C ARG A 305 20.21 -11.03 25.61
N GLY A 306 19.67 -10.34 24.60
CA GLY A 306 18.37 -9.66 24.71
C GLY A 306 17.23 -10.62 24.98
N GLY A 307 16.24 -10.14 25.70
CA GLY A 307 15.01 -10.86 26.03
C GLY A 307 13.80 -10.32 25.27
N MET A 308 12.61 -10.83 25.60
CA MET A 308 11.34 -10.39 25.02
C MET A 308 11.09 -8.88 25.15
N ILE A 309 11.55 -8.27 26.26
CA ILE A 309 11.35 -6.83 26.50
C ILE A 309 12.07 -5.97 25.46
N ASP A 310 13.22 -6.47 24.97
CA ASP A 310 14.05 -5.75 23.99
C ASP A 310 13.42 -5.77 22.58
N MET A 311 12.33 -6.51 22.40
CA MET A 311 11.47 -6.48 21.22
C MET A 311 10.13 -5.80 21.51
N VAL A 312 9.46 -6.18 22.58
CA VAL A 312 8.10 -5.68 22.91
C VAL A 312 8.12 -4.18 23.19
N LEU A 313 9.13 -3.70 23.92
CA LEU A 313 9.18 -2.28 24.31
C LEU A 313 9.41 -1.34 23.11
N PRO A 314 10.35 -1.58 22.17
CA PRO A 314 10.47 -0.79 20.95
C PRO A 314 9.19 -0.79 20.10
N ILE A 315 8.56 -1.96 19.92
CA ILE A 315 7.33 -2.09 19.14
C ILE A 315 6.17 -1.34 19.81
N ALA A 316 6.00 -1.52 21.12
CA ALA A 316 5.00 -0.78 21.88
C ALA A 316 5.25 0.73 21.82
N THR A 317 6.52 1.17 21.94
CA THR A 317 6.88 2.58 21.76
C THR A 317 6.52 3.07 20.37
N LEU A 318 6.87 2.32 19.32
CA LEU A 318 6.54 2.65 17.95
C LEU A 318 5.01 2.83 17.78
N THR A 319 4.23 1.86 18.23
CA THR A 319 2.76 1.88 18.12
C THR A 319 2.13 3.04 18.91
N LEU A 320 2.50 3.19 20.18
CA LEU A 320 1.91 4.21 21.04
C LEU A 320 2.33 5.62 20.61
N SER A 321 3.59 5.83 20.22
CA SER A 321 4.05 7.12 19.72
C SER A 321 3.48 7.42 18.33
N SER A 322 3.22 6.43 17.46
CA SER A 322 2.50 6.67 16.21
C SER A 322 1.11 7.23 16.47
N ILE A 323 0.32 6.61 17.35
CA ILE A 323 -1.00 7.11 17.74
C ILE A 323 -0.89 8.52 18.33
N PHE A 324 0.05 8.73 19.23
CA PHE A 324 0.26 10.03 19.89
C PHE A 324 0.58 11.13 18.86
N PHE A 325 1.54 10.92 17.97
CA PHE A 325 1.92 11.93 16.98
C PHE A 325 0.84 12.12 15.91
N MET A 326 0.10 11.08 15.52
CA MET A 326 -1.05 11.20 14.62
C MET A 326 -2.14 12.08 15.24
N VAL A 327 -2.47 11.86 16.50
CA VAL A 327 -3.47 12.67 17.20
C VAL A 327 -2.98 14.11 17.37
N MET A 328 -1.71 14.32 17.73
CA MET A 328 -1.14 15.66 17.87
C MET A 328 -1.11 16.42 16.54
N SER A 329 -0.57 15.84 15.47
CA SER A 329 -0.50 16.51 14.17
C SER A 329 -1.89 16.87 13.62
N GLY A 330 -2.87 16.00 13.84
CA GLY A 330 -4.25 16.28 13.47
C GLY A 330 -4.92 17.33 14.35
N ALA A 331 -4.63 17.35 15.66
CA ALA A 331 -5.11 18.40 16.57
C ALA A 331 -4.58 19.78 16.18
N ASP A 332 -3.29 19.86 15.82
CA ASP A 332 -2.69 21.09 15.31
C ASP A 332 -3.34 21.54 13.98
N ALA A 333 -3.62 20.60 13.07
CA ALA A 333 -4.34 20.88 11.83
C ALA A 333 -5.77 21.38 12.05
N LEU A 334 -6.51 20.81 13.02
CA LEU A 334 -7.84 21.27 13.42
C LEU A 334 -7.78 22.68 14.02
N SER A 335 -6.82 22.91 14.93
CA SER A 335 -6.60 24.22 15.56
C SER A 335 -6.30 25.30 14.52
N ALA A 336 -5.46 25.00 13.52
CA ALA A 336 -5.15 25.90 12.42
C ALA A 336 -6.39 26.26 11.57
N LYS A 337 -7.39 25.37 11.52
CA LYS A 337 -8.69 25.60 10.86
C LYS A 337 -9.74 26.24 11.79
N GLY A 338 -9.39 26.59 13.04
CA GLY A 338 -10.33 27.13 14.03
C GLY A 338 -11.40 26.13 14.50
N GLN A 339 -11.18 24.83 14.31
CA GLN A 339 -12.09 23.76 14.71
C GLN A 339 -11.76 23.25 16.12
N ALA A 340 -12.78 22.83 16.87
CA ALA A 340 -12.58 22.23 18.18
C ALA A 340 -11.90 20.86 18.07
N PHE A 341 -11.08 20.55 19.09
CA PHE A 341 -10.45 19.24 19.17
C PHE A 341 -11.49 18.10 19.20
N SER A 342 -11.31 17.12 18.34
CA SER A 342 -11.98 15.83 18.45
C SER A 342 -10.98 14.73 18.05
N LEU A 343 -11.03 13.59 18.73
CA LEU A 343 -10.11 12.48 18.43
C LEU A 343 -10.25 12.00 16.99
N ILE A 344 -11.47 11.93 16.50
CA ILE A 344 -11.79 11.50 15.13
C ILE A 344 -11.31 12.54 14.11
N GLY A 345 -11.67 13.81 14.31
CA GLY A 345 -11.22 14.89 13.46
C GLY A 345 -9.70 15.01 13.43
N SER A 346 -9.01 14.75 14.54
CA SER A 346 -7.55 14.70 14.57
C SER A 346 -7.01 13.58 13.68
N LEU A 347 -7.62 12.39 13.70
CA LEU A 347 -7.19 11.29 12.83
C LEU A 347 -7.51 11.53 11.35
N GLU A 348 -8.58 12.28 11.04
CA GLU A 348 -8.92 12.70 9.66
C GLU A 348 -7.91 13.69 9.07
N HIS A 349 -7.29 14.52 9.88
CA HIS A 349 -6.38 15.60 9.44
C HIS A 349 -4.92 15.34 9.79
N THR A 350 -4.58 14.10 10.15
CA THR A 350 -3.21 13.74 10.56
C THR A 350 -2.21 13.78 9.40
N ASP A 351 -1.00 14.27 9.67
CA ASP A 351 0.17 14.01 8.83
C ASP A 351 0.76 12.65 9.20
N VAL A 352 0.36 11.62 8.46
CA VAL A 352 0.78 10.24 8.68
C VAL A 352 2.30 10.09 8.53
N GLY A 353 2.87 10.68 7.48
CA GLY A 353 4.30 10.54 7.15
C GLY A 353 5.20 11.06 8.28
N SER A 354 5.01 12.30 8.70
CA SER A 354 5.78 12.89 9.80
C SER A 354 5.55 12.16 11.12
N SER A 355 4.31 11.76 11.41
CA SER A 355 3.96 11.04 12.63
C SER A 355 4.70 9.70 12.75
N LEU A 356 4.79 8.96 11.65
CA LEU A 356 5.51 7.68 11.58
C LEU A 356 7.03 7.88 11.73
N VAL A 357 7.61 8.92 11.14
CA VAL A 357 9.04 9.26 11.30
C VAL A 357 9.36 9.55 12.77
N TYR A 358 8.58 10.42 13.44
CA TYR A 358 8.79 10.71 14.85
C TYR A 358 8.63 9.48 15.73
N ALA A 359 7.64 8.65 15.45
CA ALA A 359 7.43 7.40 16.15
C ALA A 359 8.61 6.41 15.98
N ALA A 360 9.13 6.30 14.75
CA ALA A 360 10.30 5.48 14.47
C ALA A 360 11.55 5.98 15.19
N LEU A 361 11.76 7.31 15.25
CA LEU A 361 12.86 7.93 16.00
C LEU A 361 12.75 7.64 17.51
N CYS A 362 11.56 7.76 18.10
CA CYS A 362 11.33 7.40 19.50
C CYS A 362 11.63 5.92 19.77
N SER A 363 11.15 5.04 18.91
CA SER A 363 11.39 3.60 19.02
C SER A 363 12.87 3.23 18.85
N LEU A 364 13.54 3.89 17.89
CA LEU A 364 14.98 3.73 17.67
C LEU A 364 15.78 4.18 18.89
N ALA A 365 15.43 5.32 19.49
CA ALA A 365 16.06 5.80 20.72
C ALA A 365 15.92 4.80 21.87
N VAL A 366 14.72 4.25 22.07
CA VAL A 366 14.48 3.19 23.06
C VAL A 366 15.35 1.96 22.77
N SER A 367 15.43 1.54 21.49
CA SER A 367 16.23 0.38 21.07
C SER A 367 17.73 0.60 21.32
N ILE A 368 18.23 1.83 21.11
CA ILE A 368 19.61 2.20 21.41
C ILE A 368 19.87 2.11 22.92
N VAL A 369 18.97 2.63 23.76
CA VAL A 369 19.07 2.52 25.22
C VAL A 369 19.11 1.07 25.67
N LEU A 370 18.29 0.21 25.09
CA LEU A 370 18.28 -1.23 25.38
C LEU A 370 19.59 -1.91 24.92
N ALA A 371 20.11 -1.55 23.74
CA ALA A 371 21.40 -2.06 23.27
C ALA A 371 22.56 -1.67 24.20
N LEU A 372 22.56 -0.41 24.70
CA LEU A 372 23.53 0.07 25.70
C LEU A 372 23.39 -0.69 27.03
N ARG A 373 22.15 -0.92 27.50
CA ARG A 373 21.87 -1.73 28.71
C ARG A 373 22.45 -3.14 28.59
N LEU A 374 22.35 -3.74 27.41
CA LEU A 374 22.87 -5.07 27.11
C LEU A 374 24.41 -5.07 26.94
N LYS A 375 25.07 -3.91 27.03
CA LYS A 375 26.51 -3.73 26.83
C LYS A 375 27.00 -4.29 25.50
N LEU A 376 26.18 -4.13 24.45
CA LEU A 376 26.57 -4.56 23.10
C LEU A 376 27.78 -3.74 22.63
N PRO A 377 28.76 -4.35 21.95
CA PRO A 377 29.86 -3.61 21.35
C PRO A 377 29.36 -2.54 20.39
N ALA A 378 29.90 -1.32 20.47
CA ALA A 378 29.47 -0.22 19.59
C ALA A 378 29.54 -0.60 18.10
N LYS A 379 30.56 -1.37 17.71
CA LYS A 379 30.69 -1.90 16.34
C LYS A 379 29.45 -2.72 15.91
N THR A 380 28.86 -3.50 16.80
CA THR A 380 27.72 -4.36 16.48
C THR A 380 26.46 -3.54 16.19
N TRP A 381 26.08 -2.61 17.06
CA TRP A 381 24.85 -1.85 16.85
C TRP A 381 25.03 -0.70 15.84
N LEU A 382 26.24 -0.12 15.69
CA LEU A 382 26.52 0.85 14.61
C LEU A 382 26.50 0.18 13.22
N SER A 383 26.93 -1.08 13.10
CA SER A 383 26.84 -1.81 11.82
C SER A 383 25.43 -2.28 11.50
N ALA A 384 24.53 -2.34 12.48
CA ALA A 384 23.13 -2.72 12.26
C ALA A 384 22.37 -1.69 11.41
N ALA A 385 22.60 -0.38 11.61
CA ALA A 385 21.91 0.66 10.89
C ALA A 385 22.12 0.58 9.35
N PRO A 386 23.35 0.54 8.81
CA PRO A 386 23.56 0.42 7.36
C PRO A 386 23.03 -0.92 6.81
N GLN A 387 23.08 -2.00 7.57
CA GLN A 387 22.48 -3.29 7.16
C GLN A 387 20.95 -3.18 7.04
N GLY A 388 20.30 -2.52 7.98
CA GLY A 388 18.86 -2.26 7.92
C GLY A 388 18.47 -1.39 6.73
N VAL A 389 19.24 -0.31 6.48
CA VAL A 389 19.06 0.54 5.30
C VAL A 389 19.23 -0.26 4.00
N GLN A 390 20.30 -1.05 3.89
CA GLN A 390 20.56 -1.88 2.70
C GLN A 390 19.44 -2.92 2.48
N ALA A 391 18.88 -3.46 3.55
CA ALA A 391 17.78 -4.41 3.46
C ALA A 391 16.48 -3.78 2.94
N MET A 392 16.25 -2.46 3.20
CA MET A 392 15.09 -1.71 2.72
C MET A 392 15.24 -1.20 1.28
N MET A 393 16.47 -1.04 0.77
CA MET A 393 16.70 -0.46 -0.56
C MET A 393 15.93 -1.14 -1.70
N PRO A 394 15.82 -2.50 -1.78
CA PRO A 394 15.03 -3.13 -2.82
C PRO A 394 13.55 -2.71 -2.80
N ALA A 395 12.95 -2.62 -1.61
CA ALA A 395 11.58 -2.17 -1.45
C ALA A 395 11.40 -0.70 -1.84
N ILE A 396 12.33 0.18 -1.41
CA ILE A 396 12.34 1.60 -1.76
C ILE A 396 12.42 1.80 -3.28
N ILE A 397 13.33 1.09 -3.97
CA ILE A 397 13.46 1.19 -5.42
C ILE A 397 12.16 0.76 -6.12
N ILE A 398 11.57 -0.36 -5.71
CA ILE A 398 10.30 -0.82 -6.27
C ILE A 398 9.18 0.19 -5.98
N LEU A 399 9.14 0.78 -4.79
CA LEU A 399 8.16 1.79 -4.42
C LEU A 399 8.29 3.07 -5.28
N LEU A 400 9.50 3.53 -5.55
CA LEU A 400 9.75 4.66 -6.46
C LEU A 400 9.22 4.38 -7.87
N PHE A 401 9.45 3.17 -8.40
CA PHE A 401 8.89 2.74 -9.68
C PHE A 401 7.36 2.64 -9.64
N ALA A 402 6.79 2.13 -8.52
CA ALA A 402 5.34 2.03 -8.35
C ALA A 402 4.68 3.40 -8.30
N TRP A 403 5.25 4.37 -7.60
CA TRP A 403 4.76 5.75 -7.61
C TRP A 403 4.87 6.38 -9.00
N THR A 404 5.99 6.17 -9.70
CA THR A 404 6.19 6.70 -11.06
C THR A 404 5.15 6.14 -12.04
N ILE A 405 4.90 4.81 -12.04
CA ILE A 405 3.87 4.23 -12.91
C ILE A 405 2.47 4.69 -12.52
N GLY A 406 2.20 4.86 -11.22
CA GLY A 406 0.94 5.40 -10.71
C GLY A 406 0.64 6.79 -11.27
N THR A 407 1.64 7.70 -11.25
CA THR A 407 1.51 9.04 -11.85
C THR A 407 1.28 8.95 -13.36
N VAL A 408 2.06 8.15 -14.08
CA VAL A 408 1.89 7.94 -15.53
C VAL A 408 0.47 7.46 -15.86
N VAL A 409 -0.06 6.49 -15.12
CA VAL A 409 -1.41 5.93 -15.32
C VAL A 409 -2.50 6.96 -14.97
N SER A 410 -2.26 7.78 -13.95
CA SER A 410 -3.14 8.90 -13.59
C SER A 410 -3.19 9.96 -14.72
N ASP A 411 -2.02 10.34 -15.25
CA ASP A 411 -1.93 11.32 -16.35
C ASP A 411 -2.51 10.77 -17.66
N MET A 412 -2.47 9.45 -17.89
CA MET A 412 -3.17 8.75 -18.96
C MET A 412 -4.70 8.76 -18.79
N GLN A 413 -5.19 9.22 -17.63
CA GLN A 413 -6.62 9.27 -17.30
C GLN A 413 -7.33 7.90 -17.37
N THR A 414 -6.59 6.83 -17.07
CA THR A 414 -7.10 5.45 -17.11
C THR A 414 -8.35 5.27 -16.25
N GLY A 415 -8.37 5.90 -15.06
CA GLY A 415 -9.54 5.88 -14.17
C GLY A 415 -10.78 6.51 -14.80
N GLN A 416 -10.61 7.64 -15.50
CA GLN A 416 -11.72 8.33 -16.19
C GLN A 416 -12.25 7.51 -17.36
N TYR A 417 -11.37 6.87 -18.14
CA TYR A 417 -11.78 5.94 -19.20
C TYR A 417 -12.63 4.79 -18.63
N LEU A 418 -12.16 4.14 -17.57
CA LEU A 418 -12.90 3.05 -16.94
C LEU A 418 -14.21 3.53 -16.32
N ALA A 419 -14.25 4.73 -15.74
CA ALA A 419 -15.47 5.32 -15.18
C ALA A 419 -16.47 5.76 -16.27
N ALA A 420 -15.99 6.26 -17.43
CA ALA A 420 -16.86 6.63 -18.55
C ALA A 420 -17.63 5.44 -19.13
N LEU A 421 -17.07 4.23 -19.05
CA LEU A 421 -17.77 3.00 -19.45
C LEU A 421 -19.03 2.72 -18.63
N THR A 422 -19.14 3.29 -17.42
CA THR A 422 -20.30 3.08 -16.51
C THR A 422 -21.47 4.02 -16.77
N LYS A 423 -21.24 5.22 -17.31
CA LYS A 423 -22.27 6.29 -17.36
C LYS A 423 -23.42 6.07 -18.34
N SER A 424 -23.33 5.16 -19.31
CA SER A 424 -24.32 5.03 -20.38
C SER A 424 -25.00 3.67 -20.42
N SER A 425 -26.26 3.59 -19.96
CA SER A 425 -27.21 2.51 -20.28
C SER A 425 -27.19 1.25 -19.41
N ILE A 426 -27.00 1.38 -18.10
CA ILE A 426 -26.94 0.22 -17.19
C ILE A 426 -28.14 0.22 -16.23
N PRO A 427 -28.82 -0.94 -16.02
CA PRO A 427 -29.86 -1.07 -15.00
C PRO A 427 -29.33 -0.72 -13.60
N VAL A 428 -30.05 0.13 -12.88
CA VAL A 428 -29.67 0.63 -11.54
C VAL A 428 -29.31 -0.49 -10.56
N GLN A 429 -30.00 -1.61 -10.66
CA GLN A 429 -29.78 -2.81 -9.83
C GLN A 429 -28.40 -3.42 -10.01
N LEU A 430 -27.74 -3.20 -11.14
CA LEU A 430 -26.40 -3.74 -11.41
C LEU A 430 -25.28 -2.82 -10.96
N LEU A 431 -25.59 -1.56 -10.60
CA LEU A 431 -24.57 -0.54 -10.28
C LEU A 431 -23.61 -0.95 -9.17
N PRO A 432 -24.03 -1.51 -8.02
CA PRO A 432 -23.07 -1.91 -6.98
C PRO A 432 -22.07 -2.95 -7.45
N ALA A 433 -22.53 -3.96 -8.21
CA ALA A 433 -21.66 -5.01 -8.75
C ALA A 433 -20.71 -4.47 -9.82
N LEU A 434 -21.19 -3.56 -10.67
CA LEU A 434 -20.40 -2.93 -11.73
C LEU A 434 -19.33 -2.01 -11.16
N VAL A 435 -19.70 -1.16 -10.20
CA VAL A 435 -18.75 -0.26 -9.51
C VAL A 435 -17.68 -1.08 -8.78
N PHE A 436 -18.05 -2.22 -8.17
CA PHE A 436 -17.08 -3.16 -7.61
C PHE A 436 -16.06 -3.63 -8.67
N VAL A 437 -16.53 -4.11 -9.83
CA VAL A 437 -15.65 -4.60 -10.91
C VAL A 437 -14.75 -3.49 -11.46
N LEU A 438 -15.28 -2.28 -11.62
CA LEU A 438 -14.48 -1.14 -12.09
C LEU A 438 -13.42 -0.74 -11.07
N ALA A 439 -13.78 -0.68 -9.79
CA ALA A 439 -12.82 -0.42 -8.73
C ALA A 439 -11.73 -1.51 -8.66
N CYS A 440 -12.11 -2.80 -8.86
CA CYS A 440 -11.15 -3.90 -9.01
C CYS A 440 -10.16 -3.65 -10.16
N GLY A 441 -10.69 -3.34 -11.34
CA GLY A 441 -9.88 -3.11 -12.55
C GLY A 441 -8.97 -1.90 -12.42
N MET A 442 -9.49 -0.79 -11.89
CA MET A 442 -8.75 0.43 -11.68
C MET A 442 -7.63 0.25 -10.67
N SER A 443 -7.93 -0.31 -9.50
CA SER A 443 -6.94 -0.53 -8.45
C SER A 443 -5.90 -1.58 -8.86
N PHE A 444 -6.30 -2.63 -9.57
CA PHE A 444 -5.38 -3.61 -10.15
C PHE A 444 -4.41 -2.97 -11.16
N ALA A 445 -4.93 -2.09 -12.03
CA ALA A 445 -4.14 -1.42 -13.06
C ALA A 445 -3.21 -0.34 -12.49
N THR A 446 -3.62 0.36 -11.43
CA THR A 446 -2.82 1.42 -10.79
C THR A 446 -1.89 0.90 -9.69
N GLY A 447 -2.16 -0.27 -9.13
CA GLY A 447 -1.45 -0.84 -7.98
C GLY A 447 -1.65 -0.03 -6.70
N THR A 448 -2.79 0.68 -6.57
CA THR A 448 -3.08 1.49 -5.39
C THR A 448 -4.57 1.62 -5.10
N SER A 449 -4.96 1.36 -3.86
CA SER A 449 -6.31 1.62 -3.37
C SER A 449 -6.56 3.12 -3.16
N TRP A 450 -5.56 3.89 -2.71
CA TRP A 450 -5.70 5.31 -2.40
C TRP A 450 -6.18 6.14 -3.61
N GLY A 451 -5.53 5.95 -4.78
CA GLY A 451 -5.93 6.64 -6.00
C GLY A 451 -7.34 6.23 -6.45
N THR A 452 -7.68 4.96 -6.29
CA THR A 452 -9.01 4.44 -6.62
C THR A 452 -10.08 5.01 -5.69
N PHE A 453 -9.82 5.11 -4.38
CA PHE A 453 -10.74 5.79 -3.43
C PHE A 453 -10.97 7.24 -3.82
N GLY A 454 -9.88 7.99 -4.09
CA GLY A 454 -9.98 9.42 -4.42
C GLY A 454 -10.83 9.71 -5.65
N ILE A 455 -10.84 8.83 -6.63
CA ILE A 455 -11.60 9.00 -7.89
C ILE A 455 -12.97 8.34 -7.81
N MET A 456 -13.03 7.08 -7.38
CA MET A 456 -14.24 6.28 -7.49
C MET A 456 -15.28 6.53 -6.38
N LEU A 457 -14.86 6.94 -5.16
CA LEU A 457 -15.83 7.21 -4.08
C LEU A 457 -16.74 8.41 -4.43
N PRO A 458 -16.20 9.60 -4.80
CA PRO A 458 -17.06 10.70 -5.22
C PRO A 458 -17.95 10.34 -6.42
N LEU A 459 -17.36 9.69 -7.44
CA LEU A 459 -18.11 9.28 -8.62
C LEU A 459 -19.24 8.29 -8.29
N ALA A 460 -18.98 7.29 -7.45
CA ALA A 460 -19.99 6.32 -7.02
C ALA A 460 -21.07 6.98 -6.16
N GLY A 461 -20.69 7.96 -5.33
CA GLY A 461 -21.63 8.77 -4.55
C GLY A 461 -22.57 9.55 -5.45
N ASP A 462 -22.04 10.29 -6.44
CA ASP A 462 -22.82 11.08 -7.39
C ASP A 462 -23.76 10.20 -8.25
N ILE A 463 -23.25 9.03 -8.72
CA ILE A 463 -24.07 8.07 -9.48
C ILE A 463 -25.20 7.51 -8.60
N ALA A 464 -24.91 7.14 -7.35
CA ALA A 464 -25.92 6.61 -6.45
C ALA A 464 -27.04 7.62 -6.19
N ILE A 465 -26.66 8.84 -5.83
CA ILE A 465 -27.64 9.90 -5.53
C ILE A 465 -28.46 10.28 -6.75
N ALA A 466 -27.83 10.32 -7.93
CA ALA A 466 -28.52 10.62 -9.19
C ALA A 466 -29.43 9.49 -9.70
N SER A 467 -29.21 8.23 -9.24
CA SER A 467 -29.95 7.05 -9.71
C SER A 467 -30.92 6.54 -8.64
N ASP A 468 -30.42 6.17 -7.48
CA ASP A 468 -31.17 5.69 -6.31
C ASP A 468 -30.33 5.87 -5.05
N ALA A 469 -30.72 6.83 -4.21
CA ALA A 469 -29.99 7.17 -2.98
C ALA A 469 -29.88 6.00 -1.98
N SER A 470 -30.78 5.01 -2.05
CA SER A 470 -30.70 3.81 -1.21
C SER A 470 -29.47 2.95 -1.50
N LEU A 471 -28.89 3.09 -2.69
CA LEU A 471 -27.67 2.40 -3.11
C LEU A 471 -26.37 3.12 -2.73
N LEU A 472 -26.44 4.29 -2.08
CA LEU A 472 -25.25 5.09 -1.74
C LEU A 472 -24.24 4.27 -0.94
N MET A 473 -24.63 3.73 0.21
CA MET A 473 -23.71 2.94 1.05
C MET A 473 -23.25 1.65 0.38
N PRO A 474 -24.11 0.83 -0.26
CA PRO A 474 -23.67 -0.34 -1.02
C PRO A 474 -22.67 -0.02 -2.13
N MET A 475 -22.85 1.07 -2.87
CA MET A 475 -21.93 1.47 -3.94
C MET A 475 -20.59 1.96 -3.40
N LEU A 476 -20.59 2.78 -2.35
CA LEU A 476 -19.35 3.23 -1.70
C LEU A 476 -18.60 2.05 -1.08
N ALA A 477 -19.29 1.12 -0.42
CA ALA A 477 -18.70 -0.11 0.09
C ALA A 477 -18.13 -0.98 -1.04
N ALA A 478 -18.79 -1.04 -2.19
CA ALA A 478 -18.31 -1.76 -3.37
C ALA A 478 -17.01 -1.14 -3.93
N VAL A 479 -16.88 0.18 -3.94
CA VAL A 479 -15.62 0.86 -4.28
C VAL A 479 -14.50 0.45 -3.33
N LEU A 480 -14.75 0.50 -2.00
CA LEU A 480 -13.75 0.12 -1.01
C LEU A 480 -13.31 -1.33 -1.18
N ALA A 481 -14.27 -2.24 -1.30
CA ALA A 481 -14.03 -3.67 -1.48
C ALA A 481 -13.28 -3.99 -2.78
N GLY A 482 -13.70 -3.40 -3.90
CA GLY A 482 -13.08 -3.58 -5.20
C GLY A 482 -11.66 -3.03 -5.26
N SER A 483 -11.45 -1.88 -4.64
CA SER A 483 -10.13 -1.26 -4.56
C SER A 483 -9.15 -2.12 -3.77
N VAL A 484 -9.58 -2.66 -2.62
CA VAL A 484 -8.73 -3.57 -1.82
C VAL A 484 -8.43 -4.85 -2.58
N PHE A 485 -9.39 -5.44 -3.28
CA PHE A 485 -9.13 -6.63 -4.11
C PHE A 485 -8.13 -6.33 -5.23
N GLY A 486 -8.32 -5.21 -5.94
CA GLY A 486 -7.45 -4.83 -7.06
C GLY A 486 -6.01 -4.63 -6.61
N ASP A 487 -5.81 -3.87 -5.55
CA ASP A 487 -4.52 -3.63 -4.91
C ASP A 487 -3.88 -4.96 -4.43
N HIS A 488 -4.60 -5.71 -3.62
CA HIS A 488 -4.20 -7.01 -3.06
C HIS A 488 -3.87 -8.09 -4.12
N SER A 489 -4.33 -7.94 -5.35
CA SER A 489 -4.09 -8.89 -6.45
C SER A 489 -3.06 -8.40 -7.46
N SER A 490 -2.73 -7.10 -7.43
CA SER A 490 -1.88 -6.48 -8.44
C SER A 490 -0.40 -6.77 -8.22
N PRO A 491 0.32 -7.23 -9.25
CA PRO A 491 1.77 -7.42 -9.16
C PRO A 491 2.57 -6.11 -9.12
N ILE A 492 1.92 -4.94 -9.27
CA ILE A 492 2.55 -3.63 -9.12
C ILE A 492 2.11 -2.91 -7.83
N SER A 493 1.35 -3.60 -6.98
CA SER A 493 0.90 -3.07 -5.69
C SER A 493 2.05 -2.87 -4.72
N SER A 494 2.07 -1.70 -4.09
CA SER A 494 3.05 -1.38 -3.05
C SER A 494 2.85 -2.27 -1.80
N THR A 495 1.62 -2.58 -1.41
CA THR A 495 1.31 -3.43 -0.25
C THR A 495 1.78 -4.86 -0.46
N SER A 496 1.50 -5.45 -1.64
CA SER A 496 1.95 -6.80 -2.00
C SER A 496 3.49 -6.88 -2.09
N ILE A 497 4.14 -5.81 -2.62
CA ILE A 497 5.61 -5.71 -2.67
C ILE A 497 6.19 -5.69 -1.25
N LEU A 498 5.60 -4.89 -0.35
CA LEU A 498 6.08 -4.75 1.03
C LEU A 498 5.83 -6.02 1.84
N SER A 499 4.70 -6.69 1.65
CA SER A 499 4.39 -7.98 2.29
C SER A 499 5.35 -9.08 1.86
N ALA A 500 5.65 -9.16 0.55
CA ALA A 500 6.67 -10.06 0.02
C ALA A 500 8.07 -9.76 0.59
N THR A 501 8.43 -8.47 0.69
CA THR A 501 9.70 -8.01 1.25
C THR A 501 9.82 -8.34 2.74
N GLY A 502 8.79 -8.04 3.53
CA GLY A 502 8.72 -8.36 4.95
C GLY A 502 8.85 -9.86 5.23
N ALA A 503 8.17 -10.67 4.43
CA ALA A 503 8.29 -12.13 4.51
C ALA A 503 9.61 -12.68 3.93
N SER A 504 10.42 -11.88 3.23
CA SER A 504 11.53 -12.34 2.37
C SER A 504 11.07 -13.44 1.42
N CYS A 505 10.01 -13.17 0.67
CA CYS A 505 9.43 -14.01 -0.37
C CYS A 505 9.73 -13.41 -1.75
N HIS A 506 9.81 -14.23 -2.79
CA HIS A 506 9.79 -13.73 -4.16
C HIS A 506 8.45 -13.07 -4.44
N HIS A 507 8.46 -11.83 -4.88
CA HIS A 507 7.23 -11.04 -5.06
C HIS A 507 6.22 -11.76 -5.98
N MET A 508 6.66 -12.29 -7.12
CA MET A 508 5.75 -13.00 -8.03
C MET A 508 5.24 -14.32 -7.44
N ASP A 509 6.00 -14.99 -6.57
CA ASP A 509 5.51 -16.18 -5.87
C ASP A 509 4.42 -15.81 -4.88
N HIS A 510 4.60 -14.69 -4.16
CA HIS A 510 3.56 -14.15 -3.29
C HIS A 510 2.27 -13.85 -4.08
N VAL A 511 2.35 -13.04 -5.13
CA VAL A 511 1.18 -12.69 -5.95
C VAL A 511 0.47 -13.94 -6.51
N MET A 512 1.23 -14.86 -7.11
CA MET A 512 0.64 -16.06 -7.73
C MET A 512 0.05 -17.04 -6.72
N THR A 513 0.59 -17.12 -5.50
CA THR A 513 0.05 -17.98 -4.44
C THR A 513 -1.15 -17.38 -3.73
N GLN A 514 -1.25 -16.04 -3.67
CA GLN A 514 -2.35 -15.29 -3.08
C GLN A 514 -3.57 -15.23 -3.98
N LEU A 515 -3.37 -15.07 -5.30
CA LEU A 515 -4.41 -14.82 -6.28
C LEU A 515 -5.61 -15.80 -6.22
N PRO A 516 -5.44 -17.13 -6.06
CA PRO A 516 -6.58 -18.04 -5.94
C PRO A 516 -7.50 -17.77 -4.75
N TYR A 517 -6.94 -17.33 -3.61
CA TYR A 517 -7.73 -16.96 -2.43
C TYR A 517 -8.46 -15.64 -2.70
N ALA A 518 -7.74 -14.63 -3.18
CA ALA A 518 -8.28 -13.31 -3.48
C ALA A 518 -9.43 -13.37 -4.50
N VAL A 519 -9.25 -14.10 -5.62
CA VAL A 519 -10.29 -14.28 -6.66
C VAL A 519 -11.51 -15.04 -6.12
N THR A 520 -11.30 -16.05 -5.28
CA THR A 520 -12.42 -16.79 -4.64
C THR A 520 -13.28 -15.86 -3.79
N VAL A 521 -12.66 -15.01 -2.99
CA VAL A 521 -13.36 -14.03 -2.15
C VAL A 521 -14.00 -12.93 -2.99
N ALA A 522 -13.28 -12.39 -3.97
CA ALA A 522 -13.79 -11.33 -4.85
C ALA A 522 -15.02 -11.76 -5.64
N PHE A 523 -15.04 -13.00 -6.15
CA PHE A 523 -16.22 -13.53 -6.84
C PHE A 523 -17.43 -13.63 -5.89
N GLY A 524 -17.22 -14.05 -4.64
CA GLY A 524 -18.26 -14.03 -3.61
C GLY A 524 -18.76 -12.62 -3.30
N ALA A 525 -17.86 -11.65 -3.20
CA ALA A 525 -18.21 -10.25 -3.01
C ALA A 525 -19.01 -9.69 -4.22
N PHE A 526 -18.59 -10.00 -5.45
CA PHE A 526 -19.33 -9.64 -6.66
C PHE A 526 -20.77 -10.16 -6.64
N LEU A 527 -20.97 -11.44 -6.32
CA LEU A 527 -22.31 -12.03 -6.19
C LEU A 527 -23.13 -11.35 -5.07
N GLY A 528 -22.47 -10.98 -3.97
CA GLY A 528 -23.09 -10.24 -2.89
C GLY A 528 -23.55 -8.84 -3.30
N TYR A 529 -22.71 -8.07 -4.02
CA TYR A 529 -23.10 -6.75 -4.52
C TYR A 529 -24.20 -6.83 -5.59
N LEU A 530 -24.18 -7.86 -6.41
CA LEU A 530 -25.27 -8.15 -7.36
C LEU A 530 -26.58 -8.41 -6.61
N ALA A 531 -26.55 -9.22 -5.57
CA ALA A 531 -27.72 -9.50 -4.74
C ALA A 531 -28.20 -8.24 -3.98
N MET A 532 -27.30 -7.41 -3.45
CA MET A 532 -27.66 -6.12 -2.83
C MET A 532 -28.38 -5.21 -3.81
N GLY A 533 -27.87 -5.07 -5.03
CA GLY A 533 -28.47 -4.21 -6.04
C GLY A 533 -29.83 -4.70 -6.52
N ILE A 534 -30.02 -6.01 -6.70
CA ILE A 534 -31.30 -6.60 -7.15
C ILE A 534 -32.36 -6.54 -6.05
N THR A 535 -31.99 -6.81 -4.81
CA THR A 535 -32.97 -6.95 -3.70
C THR A 535 -33.13 -5.69 -2.86
N GLY A 536 -32.22 -4.69 -2.99
CA GLY A 536 -32.14 -3.54 -2.09
C GLY A 536 -31.74 -3.92 -0.64
N SER A 537 -31.32 -5.16 -0.38
CA SER A 537 -31.07 -5.68 0.96
C SER A 537 -29.58 -6.01 1.18
N THR A 538 -28.95 -5.34 2.13
CA THR A 538 -27.60 -5.67 2.59
C THR A 538 -27.49 -7.09 3.12
N LEU A 539 -28.52 -7.57 3.86
CA LEU A 539 -28.54 -8.92 4.41
C LEU A 539 -28.57 -9.98 3.31
N ALA A 540 -29.29 -9.75 2.20
CA ALA A 540 -29.30 -10.64 1.06
C ALA A 540 -27.90 -10.75 0.42
N GLY A 541 -27.20 -9.63 0.28
CA GLY A 541 -25.82 -9.62 -0.24
C GLY A 541 -24.85 -10.38 0.67
N ILE A 542 -24.90 -10.15 1.98
CA ILE A 542 -24.08 -10.87 2.96
C ILE A 542 -24.41 -12.37 2.92
N ALA A 543 -25.70 -12.75 2.84
CA ALA A 543 -26.12 -14.15 2.78
C ALA A 543 -25.59 -14.86 1.52
N VAL A 544 -25.70 -14.23 0.35
CA VAL A 544 -25.20 -14.79 -0.92
C VAL A 544 -23.69 -14.95 -0.89
N SER A 545 -22.94 -13.93 -0.42
CA SER A 545 -21.49 -14.03 -0.25
C SER A 545 -21.10 -15.12 0.74
N SER A 546 -21.84 -15.26 1.85
CA SER A 546 -21.60 -16.30 2.86
C SER A 546 -21.83 -17.71 2.30
N LEU A 547 -22.91 -17.91 1.54
CA LEU A 547 -23.19 -19.19 0.90
C LEU A 547 -22.10 -19.59 -0.10
N TRP A 548 -21.67 -18.65 -0.94
CA TRP A 548 -20.54 -18.87 -1.85
C TRP A 548 -19.26 -19.21 -1.08
N PHE A 549 -18.93 -18.43 -0.05
CA PHE A 549 -17.73 -18.61 0.76
C PHE A 549 -17.72 -20.00 1.42
N ILE A 550 -18.82 -20.39 2.08
CA ILE A 550 -18.94 -21.70 2.74
C ILE A 550 -18.85 -22.83 1.72
N ALA A 551 -19.55 -22.73 0.58
CA ALA A 551 -19.50 -23.74 -0.48
C ALA A 551 -18.07 -23.96 -1.00
N ASN A 552 -17.33 -22.87 -1.25
CA ASN A 552 -15.93 -22.91 -1.68
C ASN A 552 -15.00 -23.50 -0.60
N CYS A 553 -15.14 -23.07 0.64
CA CYS A 553 -14.37 -23.63 1.74
C CYS A 553 -14.59 -25.14 1.89
N VAL A 554 -15.86 -25.59 1.85
CA VAL A 554 -16.20 -27.02 1.93
C VAL A 554 -15.64 -27.80 0.74
N PHE A 555 -15.74 -27.24 -0.48
CA PHE A 555 -15.17 -27.86 -1.69
C PHE A 555 -13.65 -28.06 -1.55
N HIS A 556 -12.93 -27.02 -1.19
CA HIS A 556 -11.47 -27.09 -1.05
C HIS A 556 -11.02 -27.99 0.11
N LEU A 557 -11.73 -27.97 1.24
CA LEU A 557 -11.47 -28.85 2.37
C LEU A 557 -11.69 -30.33 2.04
N ARG A 558 -12.79 -30.67 1.31
CA ARG A 558 -13.04 -32.03 0.84
C ARG A 558 -11.95 -32.50 -0.13
N ARG A 559 -11.53 -31.62 -1.06
CA ARG A 559 -10.45 -31.91 -2.00
C ARG A 559 -9.11 -32.12 -1.28
N HIS A 560 -8.82 -31.29 -0.28
CA HIS A 560 -7.60 -31.41 0.54
C HIS A 560 -7.56 -32.76 1.28
N LYS A 561 -8.65 -33.15 1.96
CA LYS A 561 -8.75 -34.45 2.64
C LYS A 561 -8.60 -35.63 1.69
N ARG A 562 -9.22 -35.60 0.50
CA ARG A 562 -9.09 -36.69 -0.50
C ARG A 562 -7.64 -36.85 -0.96
N GLN A 563 -6.91 -35.76 -1.14
CA GLN A 563 -5.51 -35.83 -1.57
C GLN A 563 -4.55 -36.33 -0.49
N GLN A 564 -4.88 -36.13 0.79
CA GLN A 564 -4.13 -36.71 1.91
C GLN A 564 -4.36 -38.22 2.08
N MET A 565 -5.47 -38.74 1.57
CA MET A 565 -5.81 -40.17 1.65
C MET A 565 -5.28 -40.99 0.45
N LEU A 566 -4.79 -40.35 -0.61
CA LEU A 566 -4.17 -41.05 -1.74
C LEU A 566 -2.74 -41.41 -1.34
N PRO A 567 -2.32 -42.70 -1.47
CA PRO A 567 -0.95 -43.09 -1.18
C PRO A 567 0.04 -42.36 -2.09
N ALA A 568 1.21 -42.05 -1.56
CA ALA A 568 2.26 -41.27 -2.22
C ALA A 568 2.84 -41.92 -3.50
N ASN A 569 2.31 -43.06 -3.96
CA ASN A 569 2.79 -43.91 -5.05
C ASN A 569 1.72 -44.18 -6.13
N ALA A 570 0.87 -43.22 -6.46
CA ALA A 570 0.00 -43.34 -7.62
C ALA A 570 0.33 -42.27 -8.67
#